data_624509d659e5005e376a39f6326f8c03
#
_entry.id   624509d659e5005e376a39f6326f8c03
#
_cell.length_a   1.000
_cell.length_b   1.000
_cell.length_c   1.000
_cell.angle_alpha   90.00
_cell.angle_beta   90.00
_cell.angle_gamma   90.00
#
_symmetry.space_group_name_H-M   'P 1'
#
loop_
_entity.id
_entity.type
_entity.pdbx_description
1 polymer ?
#
loop_
_entity_poly.entity_id
_entity_poly.type
_entity_poly.pdbx_seq_one_letter_code
_entity_poly.pdbx_strand_id
1 'polypeptide(L)'
;MTSIRAGRQIQSPPPTVDKSHFVSSPPGSTGFRVNNSDFRFIGTNAYWLPALNSDQDIDNVLGNISLANITVVRTWAFNDVPEIPENGTWFQLVANGTTSINLNETTGVPKLDRMISMAEKHGIYLLLSLTNNWNPLPLDNTTINSTSSHALFRRDVLTNNSLPRNTLSNDYGGMDAYVRAFGADSHDAFYTNETIITAFENYTMNIVSRYVNSTAILGWEIANDPRCNSSIGATPICNTTTITRWHSRIAQFIKTIDPNHLVSSGSQGFFCADCPKLFPKTAPPPSRPSPAVSSRQNKVEPLTKKRILQERKEARKKTRASKLQSDPPSSGVRVRGKWVATPTRRQDDVGMGSAFDGSEGVDSEDILNIPQIGFGSFQLFPDQNSYAPDDPNLSAFNNTLQAGLDWIKRHGEAGQMFGKPITLTGFGLVTQDNAPSFVPFNSTVAPFANDQIGNLTLNATQLPFGVTDQQRDDAYAQWLQQGILSGLAGMIQYQWGQGNLTAVNGTAISPIIDENGIVPVQTQDGLSPSDGYSIVGQAQEAVQGVIQGAVQQFAPDS
;
A
#
# COMPACT_ATOMS: atom_id res chain seq x y z
N MET A 1 11.68 44.65 -57.21
CA MET A 1 11.76 44.30 -55.73
C MET A 1 10.37 43.93 -55.29
N THR A 2 10.05 42.65 -55.32
CA THR A 2 8.71 42.10 -54.93
C THR A 2 8.82 41.45 -53.55
N SER A 3 8.19 42.08 -52.61
CA SER A 3 8.15 41.60 -51.21
C SER A 3 7.16 40.45 -51.06
N ILE A 4 7.65 39.24 -50.76
CA ILE A 4 6.84 38.09 -50.43
C ILE A 4 6.51 38.20 -48.93
N ARG A 5 5.25 38.47 -48.60
CA ARG A 5 4.72 38.34 -47.23
C ARG A 5 4.50 36.85 -46.92
N ALA A 6 5.29 36.31 -46.01
CA ALA A 6 5.05 34.99 -45.43
C ALA A 6 3.76 35.03 -44.57
N GLY A 7 2.73 34.34 -45.04
CA GLY A 7 1.52 34.11 -44.27
C GLY A 7 1.81 33.25 -43.03
N ARG A 8 1.53 33.78 -41.85
CA ARG A 8 1.54 33.05 -40.57
C ARG A 8 0.40 32.04 -40.63
N GLN A 9 0.69 30.77 -40.74
CA GLN A 9 -0.30 29.72 -40.52
C GLN A 9 -0.71 29.79 -39.05
N ILE A 10 -1.98 30.08 -38.81
CA ILE A 10 -2.62 29.97 -37.48
C ILE A 10 -2.79 28.47 -37.26
N GLN A 11 -1.93 27.87 -36.44
CA GLN A 11 -2.16 26.50 -35.94
C GLN A 11 -3.49 26.49 -35.18
N SER A 12 -4.38 25.62 -35.59
CA SER A 12 -5.61 25.34 -34.83
C SER A 12 -5.23 24.97 -33.38
N PRO A 13 -5.94 25.48 -32.36
CA PRO A 13 -5.68 25.05 -30.98
C PRO A 13 -5.84 23.53 -30.93
N PRO A 14 -5.01 22.83 -30.13
CA PRO A 14 -5.15 21.40 -29.96
C PRO A 14 -6.58 21.09 -29.47
N PRO A 15 -7.15 19.92 -29.84
CA PRO A 15 -8.49 19.54 -29.45
C PRO A 15 -8.55 19.55 -27.91
N THR A 16 -9.53 20.25 -27.35
CA THR A 16 -9.78 20.28 -25.91
C THR A 16 -10.28 18.91 -25.51
N VAL A 17 -9.49 18.17 -24.73
CA VAL A 17 -9.91 16.88 -24.13
C VAL A 17 -11.11 17.16 -23.23
N ASP A 18 -12.18 16.40 -23.41
CA ASP A 18 -13.37 16.50 -22.55
C ASP A 18 -13.01 16.00 -21.13
N LYS A 19 -12.90 16.93 -20.20
CA LYS A 19 -12.50 16.65 -18.81
C LYS A 19 -13.55 15.87 -18.02
N SER A 20 -14.76 15.70 -18.52
CA SER A 20 -15.82 14.94 -17.85
C SER A 20 -15.49 13.45 -17.73
N HIS A 21 -14.65 12.91 -18.61
CA HIS A 21 -14.23 11.51 -18.61
C HIS A 21 -13.15 11.18 -17.56
N PHE A 22 -12.46 12.18 -17.01
CA PHE A 22 -11.49 11.95 -15.96
C PHE A 22 -12.17 11.75 -14.60
N VAL A 23 -11.58 10.90 -13.77
CA VAL A 23 -11.99 10.80 -12.36
C VAL A 23 -11.66 12.12 -11.67
N SER A 24 -12.64 12.73 -11.05
CA SER A 24 -12.51 14.02 -10.38
C SER A 24 -12.98 13.95 -8.93
N SER A 25 -12.49 14.86 -8.10
CA SER A 25 -12.91 15.05 -6.72
C SER A 25 -13.38 16.50 -6.56
N PRO A 26 -14.70 16.78 -6.56
CA PRO A 26 -15.20 18.12 -6.36
C PRO A 26 -14.76 18.67 -4.99
N PRO A 27 -14.42 19.97 -4.88
CA PRO A 27 -14.04 20.59 -3.61
C PRO A 27 -15.09 20.39 -2.52
N GLY A 28 -14.66 19.89 -1.36
CA GLY A 28 -15.55 19.60 -0.21
C GLY A 28 -16.36 18.32 -0.34
N SER A 29 -16.19 17.53 -1.42
CA SER A 29 -16.82 16.22 -1.59
C SER A 29 -15.95 15.12 -1.00
N THR A 30 -16.58 14.12 -0.39
CA THR A 30 -15.93 12.86 0.06
C THR A 30 -16.06 11.73 -0.97
N GLY A 31 -16.60 12.01 -2.16
CA GLY A 31 -16.75 11.05 -3.26
C GLY A 31 -16.03 11.49 -4.52
N PHE A 32 -15.82 10.54 -5.43
CA PHE A 32 -15.34 10.80 -6.78
C PHE A 32 -16.50 11.02 -7.75
N ARG A 33 -16.18 11.60 -8.92
CA ARG A 33 -17.09 11.72 -10.06
C ARG A 33 -16.41 11.37 -11.37
N VAL A 34 -17.18 10.72 -12.25
CA VAL A 34 -16.85 10.46 -13.65
C VAL A 34 -18.09 10.76 -14.47
N ASN A 35 -17.95 11.47 -15.58
CA ASN A 35 -19.09 11.89 -16.44
C ASN A 35 -20.21 12.60 -15.67
N ASN A 36 -19.82 13.39 -14.66
CA ASN A 36 -20.73 14.11 -13.74
C ASN A 36 -21.59 13.21 -12.84
N SER A 37 -21.40 11.90 -12.87
CA SER A 37 -22.05 10.93 -11.98
C SER A 37 -21.15 10.59 -10.81
N ASP A 38 -21.74 10.24 -9.67
CA ASP A 38 -21.00 9.76 -8.52
C ASP A 38 -20.30 8.46 -8.88
N PHE A 39 -19.02 8.36 -8.51
CA PHE A 39 -18.18 7.20 -8.77
C PHE A 39 -17.61 6.68 -7.46
N ARG A 40 -17.91 5.44 -7.16
CA ARG A 40 -17.36 4.67 -6.05
C ARG A 40 -16.95 3.30 -6.57
N PHE A 41 -15.94 2.68 -5.95
CA PHE A 41 -15.42 1.43 -6.49
C PHE A 41 -14.94 0.47 -5.43
N ILE A 42 -15.05 -0.82 -5.76
CA ILE A 42 -14.23 -1.87 -5.19
C ILE A 42 -13.21 -2.26 -6.24
N GLY A 43 -11.94 -2.28 -5.84
CA GLY A 43 -10.81 -2.58 -6.70
C GLY A 43 -10.00 -3.76 -6.22
N THR A 44 -8.98 -4.10 -6.99
CA THR A 44 -7.96 -5.08 -6.60
C THR A 44 -6.55 -4.58 -6.87
N ASN A 45 -5.56 -5.16 -6.20
CA ASN A 45 -4.15 -4.91 -6.47
C ASN A 45 -3.60 -6.02 -7.37
N ALA A 46 -2.86 -5.62 -8.40
CA ALA A 46 -2.06 -6.50 -9.25
C ALA A 46 -0.74 -5.80 -9.56
N TYR A 47 0.11 -5.63 -8.54
CA TYR A 47 1.39 -4.91 -8.65
C TYR A 47 2.28 -5.49 -9.76
N TRP A 48 2.19 -6.78 -10.00
CA TRP A 48 2.95 -7.56 -10.96
C TRP A 48 2.47 -7.42 -12.42
N LEU A 49 1.31 -6.81 -12.65
CA LEU A 49 0.68 -6.75 -13.98
C LEU A 49 1.62 -6.25 -15.09
N PRO A 50 2.40 -5.16 -14.92
CA PRO A 50 3.32 -4.69 -15.97
C PRO A 50 4.54 -5.60 -16.17
N ALA A 51 4.80 -6.55 -15.26
CA ALA A 51 5.93 -7.48 -15.37
C ALA A 51 5.58 -8.81 -16.07
N LEU A 52 4.31 -9.02 -16.46
CA LEU A 52 3.89 -10.21 -17.18
C LEU A 52 4.67 -10.40 -18.49
N ASN A 53 4.87 -11.65 -18.92
CA ASN A 53 5.72 -11.99 -20.05
C ASN A 53 5.07 -11.73 -21.41
N SER A 54 3.74 -11.68 -21.49
CA SER A 54 3.03 -11.42 -22.73
C SER A 54 1.94 -10.33 -22.57
N ASP A 55 1.68 -9.59 -23.67
CA ASP A 55 0.60 -8.63 -23.73
C ASP A 55 -0.78 -9.33 -23.67
N GLN A 56 -0.86 -10.56 -24.20
CA GLN A 56 -2.08 -11.36 -24.13
C GLN A 56 -2.44 -11.71 -22.69
N ASP A 57 -1.46 -12.00 -21.84
CA ASP A 57 -1.71 -12.26 -20.41
C ASP A 57 -2.23 -11.01 -19.70
N ILE A 58 -1.67 -9.83 -20.03
CA ILE A 58 -2.16 -8.55 -19.49
C ILE A 58 -3.63 -8.34 -19.88
N ASP A 59 -3.96 -8.54 -21.15
CA ASP A 59 -5.33 -8.40 -21.68
C ASP A 59 -6.31 -9.40 -21.00
N ASN A 60 -5.89 -10.66 -20.85
CA ASN A 60 -6.68 -11.71 -20.20
C ASN A 60 -6.91 -11.41 -18.71
N VAL A 61 -5.89 -10.97 -17.98
CA VAL A 61 -5.99 -10.61 -16.56
C VAL A 61 -6.98 -9.45 -16.37
N LEU A 62 -6.83 -8.38 -17.15
CA LEU A 62 -7.75 -7.24 -17.10
C LEU A 62 -9.18 -7.64 -17.48
N GLY A 63 -9.34 -8.52 -18.46
CA GLY A 63 -10.63 -9.10 -18.82
C GLY A 63 -11.28 -9.89 -17.67
N ASN A 64 -10.52 -10.74 -16.98
CA ASN A 64 -11.01 -11.51 -15.84
C ASN A 64 -11.39 -10.62 -14.66
N ILE A 65 -10.59 -9.57 -14.38
CA ILE A 65 -10.89 -8.57 -13.35
C ILE A 65 -12.20 -7.83 -13.68
N SER A 66 -12.37 -7.41 -14.93
CA SER A 66 -13.61 -6.75 -15.40
C SER A 66 -14.82 -7.66 -15.28
N LEU A 67 -14.70 -8.96 -15.62
CA LEU A 67 -15.77 -9.96 -15.46
C LEU A 67 -16.17 -10.17 -13.99
N ALA A 68 -15.26 -9.92 -13.05
CA ALA A 68 -15.55 -9.93 -11.61
C ALA A 68 -16.24 -8.64 -11.13
N ASN A 69 -16.63 -7.73 -12.03
CA ASN A 69 -17.20 -6.41 -11.74
C ASN A 69 -16.26 -5.48 -10.94
N ILE A 70 -14.96 -5.68 -11.04
CA ILE A 70 -13.94 -4.82 -10.45
C ILE A 70 -13.58 -3.76 -11.49
N THR A 71 -13.66 -2.49 -11.11
CA THR A 71 -13.47 -1.34 -12.01
C THR A 71 -12.17 -0.59 -11.79
N VAL A 72 -11.43 -0.88 -10.73
CA VAL A 72 -10.15 -0.23 -10.43
C VAL A 72 -9.07 -1.27 -10.13
N VAL A 73 -7.92 -1.11 -10.76
CA VAL A 73 -6.71 -1.90 -10.48
C VAL A 73 -5.60 -0.98 -9.99
N ARG A 74 -5.03 -1.27 -8.82
CA ARG A 74 -3.82 -0.63 -8.34
C ARG A 74 -2.62 -1.45 -8.80
N THR A 75 -1.65 -0.80 -9.44
CA THR A 75 -0.45 -1.45 -9.97
C THR A 75 0.76 -0.53 -9.94
N TRP A 76 1.95 -1.08 -10.20
CA TRP A 76 3.20 -0.32 -10.21
C TRP A 76 3.41 0.36 -11.58
N ALA A 77 3.69 1.66 -11.58
CA ALA A 77 4.21 2.40 -12.72
C ALA A 77 5.73 2.62 -12.59
N PHE A 78 6.42 1.75 -11.87
CA PHE A 78 7.85 1.74 -11.70
C PHE A 78 8.38 0.30 -11.73
N ASN A 79 9.61 0.13 -12.15
CA ASN A 79 10.37 -1.10 -12.08
C ASN A 79 11.84 -0.72 -12.25
N ASP A 80 12.47 -0.36 -11.12
CA ASP A 80 13.83 0.16 -11.07
C ASP A 80 14.81 -1.00 -10.90
N VAL A 81 15.91 -0.94 -11.62
CA VAL A 81 16.95 -1.97 -11.57
C VAL A 81 18.32 -1.34 -11.31
N PRO A 82 19.18 -1.98 -10.51
CA PRO A 82 20.57 -1.53 -10.31
C PRO A 82 21.49 -1.94 -11.47
N GLU A 83 21.07 -2.95 -12.25
CA GLU A 83 21.74 -3.45 -13.45
C GLU A 83 20.70 -3.97 -14.45
N ILE A 84 21.04 -3.95 -15.74
CA ILE A 84 20.13 -4.38 -16.80
C ILE A 84 19.99 -5.92 -16.73
N PRO A 85 18.78 -6.45 -16.47
CA PRO A 85 18.56 -7.88 -16.38
C PRO A 85 18.62 -8.54 -17.78
N GLU A 86 19.02 -9.80 -17.83
CA GLU A 86 19.02 -10.58 -19.09
C GLU A 86 17.61 -10.75 -19.65
N ASN A 87 16.61 -10.92 -18.78
CA ASN A 87 15.22 -11.18 -19.16
C ASN A 87 14.25 -10.34 -18.31
N GLY A 88 13.03 -10.20 -18.82
CA GLY A 88 11.91 -9.57 -18.12
C GLY A 88 11.84 -8.05 -18.28
N THR A 89 10.80 -7.50 -17.71
CA THR A 89 10.46 -6.07 -17.79
C THR A 89 11.26 -5.25 -16.79
N TRP A 90 11.69 -4.05 -17.19
CA TRP A 90 12.24 -3.02 -16.32
C TRP A 90 12.02 -1.65 -16.94
N PHE A 91 11.84 -0.60 -16.14
CA PHE A 91 11.51 0.73 -16.63
C PHE A 91 12.63 1.75 -16.47
N GLN A 92 13.42 1.61 -15.41
CA GLN A 92 14.50 2.53 -15.12
C GLN A 92 15.74 1.80 -14.57
N LEU A 93 16.91 2.13 -15.10
CA LEU A 93 18.19 1.81 -14.50
C LEU A 93 18.54 2.91 -13.49
N VAL A 94 18.81 2.53 -12.24
CA VAL A 94 19.19 3.43 -11.14
C VAL A 94 20.53 2.93 -10.59
N ALA A 95 21.62 3.50 -11.08
CA ALA A 95 22.97 3.03 -10.77
C ALA A 95 24.02 4.15 -10.84
N ASN A 96 25.06 4.03 -10.03
CA ASN A 96 26.24 4.92 -10.08
C ASN A 96 25.90 6.43 -10.05
N GLY A 97 24.95 6.83 -9.22
CA GLY A 97 24.50 8.21 -9.07
C GLY A 97 23.72 8.77 -10.27
N THR A 98 23.25 7.92 -11.17
CA THR A 98 22.49 8.32 -12.37
C THR A 98 21.25 7.46 -12.57
N THR A 99 20.34 7.95 -13.42
CA THR A 99 19.15 7.22 -13.83
C THR A 99 19.00 7.26 -15.35
N SER A 100 18.46 6.18 -15.93
CA SER A 100 18.11 6.13 -17.36
C SER A 100 16.85 5.33 -17.61
N ILE A 101 15.96 5.82 -18.47
CA ILE A 101 14.69 5.21 -18.81
C ILE A 101 14.88 4.14 -19.89
N ASN A 102 14.22 2.99 -19.70
CA ASN A 102 14.14 1.95 -20.73
C ASN A 102 12.98 2.23 -21.68
N LEU A 103 13.31 2.60 -22.92
CA LEU A 103 12.33 2.83 -23.98
C LEU A 103 12.20 1.64 -24.97
N ASN A 104 12.71 0.48 -24.60
CA ASN A 104 12.55 -0.73 -25.40
C ASN A 104 11.07 -1.13 -25.49
N GLU A 105 10.60 -1.44 -26.71
CA GLU A 105 9.20 -1.74 -26.99
C GLU A 105 8.66 -2.95 -26.22
N THR A 106 9.47 -3.94 -25.94
CA THR A 106 9.03 -5.21 -25.34
C THR A 106 9.27 -5.28 -23.84
N THR A 107 10.31 -4.62 -23.32
CA THR A 107 10.75 -4.75 -21.92
C THR A 107 10.68 -3.44 -21.15
N GLY A 108 10.43 -2.31 -21.80
CA GLY A 108 10.49 -0.98 -21.23
C GLY A 108 9.13 -0.32 -21.00
N VAL A 109 9.16 1.00 -20.80
CA VAL A 109 7.98 1.84 -20.58
C VAL A 109 6.89 1.70 -21.66
N PRO A 110 7.18 1.46 -22.96
CA PRO A 110 6.13 1.19 -23.94
C PRO A 110 5.20 0.03 -23.60
N LYS A 111 5.63 -0.91 -22.75
CA LYS A 111 4.75 -1.97 -22.24
C LYS A 111 3.65 -1.40 -21.30
N LEU A 112 3.98 -0.36 -20.56
CA LEU A 112 3.00 0.36 -19.74
C LEU A 112 1.94 1.04 -20.61
N ASP A 113 2.31 1.56 -21.80
CA ASP A 113 1.35 2.14 -22.77
C ASP A 113 0.30 1.10 -23.19
N ARG A 114 0.76 -0.12 -23.51
CA ARG A 114 -0.14 -1.20 -23.93
C ARG A 114 -1.05 -1.65 -22.78
N MET A 115 -0.51 -1.78 -21.58
CA MET A 115 -1.29 -2.12 -20.39
C MET A 115 -2.40 -1.08 -20.14
N ILE A 116 -2.11 0.21 -20.23
CA ILE A 116 -3.09 1.29 -20.04
C ILE A 116 -4.16 1.24 -21.14
N SER A 117 -3.77 1.00 -22.40
CA SER A 117 -4.74 0.84 -23.49
C SER A 117 -5.65 -0.38 -23.31
N MET A 118 -5.12 -1.49 -22.78
CA MET A 118 -5.91 -2.68 -22.46
C MET A 118 -6.85 -2.42 -21.29
N ALA A 119 -6.43 -1.67 -20.25
CA ALA A 119 -7.30 -1.27 -19.15
C ALA A 119 -8.48 -0.42 -19.65
N GLU A 120 -8.22 0.54 -20.55
CA GLU A 120 -9.28 1.33 -21.19
C GLU A 120 -10.27 0.45 -21.96
N LYS A 121 -9.77 -0.50 -22.76
CA LYS A 121 -10.58 -1.48 -23.49
C LYS A 121 -11.52 -2.27 -22.58
N HIS A 122 -11.07 -2.63 -21.38
CA HIS A 122 -11.86 -3.40 -20.41
C HIS A 122 -12.68 -2.55 -19.42
N GLY A 123 -12.66 -1.21 -19.57
CA GLY A 123 -13.38 -0.29 -18.69
C GLY A 123 -12.79 -0.21 -17.27
N ILE A 124 -11.49 -0.47 -17.13
CA ILE A 124 -10.77 -0.47 -15.86
C ILE A 124 -10.00 0.84 -15.71
N TYR A 125 -10.11 1.47 -14.55
CA TYR A 125 -9.27 2.58 -14.13
C TYR A 125 -8.04 2.07 -13.37
N LEU A 126 -6.88 2.67 -13.65
CA LEU A 126 -5.61 2.33 -13.01
C LEU A 126 -5.23 3.36 -11.95
N LEU A 127 -4.96 2.91 -10.72
CA LEU A 127 -4.23 3.68 -9.71
C LEU A 127 -2.75 3.29 -9.83
N LEU A 128 -1.93 4.22 -10.28
CA LEU A 128 -0.53 4.00 -10.64
C LEU A 128 0.43 4.53 -9.60
N SER A 129 1.14 3.63 -8.89
CA SER A 129 2.18 4.00 -7.93
C SER A 129 3.49 4.30 -8.64
N LEU A 130 4.16 5.42 -8.30
CA LEU A 130 5.38 5.89 -8.97
C LEU A 130 6.67 5.38 -8.33
N THR A 131 6.62 4.88 -7.10
CA THR A 131 7.74 4.25 -6.39
C THR A 131 7.25 3.44 -5.18
N ASN A 132 8.16 2.73 -4.53
CA ASN A 132 7.90 1.96 -3.32
C ASN A 132 8.86 2.35 -2.19
N ASN A 133 8.38 2.35 -0.95
CA ASN A 133 9.23 2.57 0.22
C ASN A 133 10.29 1.47 0.38
N TRP A 134 9.85 0.22 0.31
CA TRP A 134 10.62 -0.97 0.63
C TRP A 134 11.35 -1.53 -0.59
N ASN A 135 12.65 -1.77 -0.44
CA ASN A 135 13.42 -2.56 -1.38
C ASN A 135 14.55 -3.30 -0.65
N PRO A 136 14.21 -4.32 0.15
CA PRO A 136 15.20 -5.15 0.83
C PRO A 136 16.01 -5.93 -0.20
N LEU A 137 17.32 -6.00 0.00
CA LEU A 137 18.18 -6.85 -0.80
C LEU A 137 18.27 -8.24 -0.18
N PRO A 138 18.42 -9.29 -0.99
CA PRO A 138 18.83 -10.60 -0.51
C PRO A 138 20.14 -10.49 0.28
N LEU A 139 20.25 -11.22 1.38
CA LEU A 139 21.47 -11.23 2.18
C LEU A 139 22.58 -11.94 1.41
N ASP A 140 23.69 -11.24 1.20
CA ASP A 140 24.87 -11.78 0.52
C ASP A 140 25.53 -12.90 1.33
N ASN A 141 25.85 -14.03 0.68
CA ASN A 141 26.59 -15.14 1.29
C ASN A 141 28.02 -14.73 1.76
N THR A 142 28.53 -13.58 1.31
CA THR A 142 29.87 -13.07 1.65
C THR A 142 29.94 -12.42 3.03
N THR A 143 28.83 -11.94 3.59
CA THR A 143 28.75 -11.33 4.94
C THR A 143 28.80 -12.36 6.09
N ILE A 144 29.05 -13.64 5.79
CA ILE A 144 29.03 -14.75 6.74
C ILE A 144 30.18 -14.67 7.79
N ASN A 145 31.17 -13.82 7.62
CA ASN A 145 32.35 -13.77 8.49
C ASN A 145 32.38 -12.67 9.55
N SER A 146 31.31 -11.88 9.75
CA SER A 146 31.32 -10.87 10.81
C SER A 146 30.77 -11.43 12.13
N THR A 147 31.58 -11.29 13.17
CA THR A 147 31.35 -11.72 14.56
C THR A 147 30.30 -10.90 15.32
N SER A 148 29.30 -10.34 14.69
CA SER A 148 28.26 -9.58 15.37
C SER A 148 27.10 -10.48 15.81
N SER A 149 26.50 -10.16 16.95
CA SER A 149 25.40 -10.88 17.63
C SER A 149 24.10 -11.03 16.80
N HIS A 150 24.04 -10.48 15.60
CA HIS A 150 22.98 -10.68 14.61
C HIS A 150 23.16 -11.95 13.76
N ALA A 151 24.21 -12.74 14.02
CA ALA A 151 24.50 -13.98 13.29
C ALA A 151 23.47 -15.11 13.51
N LEU A 152 22.51 -14.96 14.42
CA LEU A 152 21.48 -15.97 14.70
C LEU A 152 20.32 -15.96 13.69
N PHE A 153 20.20 -14.91 12.88
CA PHE A 153 19.15 -14.79 11.85
C PHE A 153 19.56 -15.35 10.48
N ARG A 154 20.65 -16.11 10.40
CA ARG A 154 21.36 -16.46 9.17
C ARG A 154 20.95 -17.73 8.46
N ARG A 155 20.03 -18.53 9.01
CA ARG A 155 19.68 -19.82 8.39
C ARG A 155 18.60 -19.71 7.33
N ASP A 156 17.84 -18.65 7.35
CA ASP A 156 16.67 -18.48 6.49
C ASP A 156 17.02 -17.89 5.11
N VAL A 157 18.27 -17.52 4.93
CA VAL A 157 18.79 -16.86 3.72
C VAL A 157 18.80 -17.76 2.48
N LEU A 158 18.75 -19.08 2.66
CA LEU A 158 18.99 -20.01 1.57
C LEU A 158 17.77 -20.28 0.68
N THR A 159 16.57 -19.91 1.11
CA THR A 159 15.34 -20.36 0.43
C THR A 159 14.74 -19.36 -0.54
N ASN A 160 14.90 -18.05 -0.30
CA ASN A 160 14.28 -17.04 -1.16
C ASN A 160 15.25 -16.25 -2.05
N ASN A 161 16.56 -16.42 -1.91
CA ASN A 161 17.53 -15.86 -2.85
C ASN A 161 17.45 -16.48 -4.25
N SER A 162 16.64 -17.53 -4.41
CA SER A 162 16.40 -18.21 -5.70
C SER A 162 15.14 -17.68 -6.42
N LEU A 163 14.37 -16.78 -5.82
CA LEU A 163 13.19 -16.24 -6.48
C LEU A 163 13.59 -15.34 -7.65
N PRO A 164 12.91 -15.47 -8.78
CA PRO A 164 13.11 -14.56 -9.90
C PRO A 164 12.78 -13.11 -9.50
N ARG A 165 13.39 -12.16 -10.18
CA ARG A 165 13.07 -10.73 -10.01
C ARG A 165 11.59 -10.45 -10.27
N ASN A 166 11.02 -9.48 -9.58
CA ASN A 166 9.62 -9.08 -9.66
C ASN A 166 8.60 -10.10 -9.12
N THR A 167 9.04 -11.06 -8.32
CA THR A 167 8.15 -12.01 -7.64
C THR A 167 7.43 -11.35 -6.46
N LEU A 168 8.15 -10.59 -5.63
CA LEU A 168 7.58 -9.91 -4.47
C LEU A 168 7.21 -8.45 -4.80
N SER A 169 6.26 -7.88 -4.08
CA SER A 169 5.84 -6.48 -4.25
C SER A 169 6.96 -5.47 -4.04
N ASN A 170 7.99 -5.83 -3.28
CA ASN A 170 9.18 -5.01 -2.98
C ASN A 170 10.40 -5.30 -3.89
N ASP A 171 10.27 -6.16 -4.91
CA ASP A 171 11.36 -6.49 -5.83
C ASP A 171 11.49 -5.53 -7.02
N TYR A 172 10.61 -4.54 -7.12
CA TYR A 172 10.53 -3.62 -8.26
C TYR A 172 11.43 -2.40 -8.11
N GLY A 173 12.35 -2.39 -7.17
CA GLY A 173 13.14 -1.21 -6.83
C GLY A 173 12.39 -0.28 -5.88
N GLY A 174 12.56 1.02 -6.04
CA GLY A 174 11.95 2.00 -5.18
C GLY A 174 12.97 2.88 -4.45
N MET A 175 12.56 3.51 -3.35
CA MET A 175 13.33 4.55 -2.65
C MET A 175 14.73 4.08 -2.23
N ASP A 176 14.83 2.87 -1.66
CA ASP A 176 16.12 2.32 -1.22
C ASP A 176 17.07 1.99 -2.39
N ALA A 177 16.54 1.75 -3.59
CA ALA A 177 17.37 1.59 -4.79
C ALA A 177 18.05 2.91 -5.16
N TYR A 178 17.33 4.04 -5.09
CA TYR A 178 17.94 5.36 -5.28
C TYR A 178 18.95 5.67 -4.19
N VAL A 179 18.61 5.44 -2.92
CA VAL A 179 19.52 5.69 -1.79
C VAL A 179 20.86 4.97 -1.99
N ARG A 180 20.82 3.68 -2.34
CA ARG A 180 22.02 2.89 -2.64
C ARG A 180 22.79 3.41 -3.86
N ALA A 181 22.08 3.66 -4.96
CA ALA A 181 22.69 4.06 -6.21
C ALA A 181 23.41 5.43 -6.12
N PHE A 182 22.91 6.33 -5.29
CA PHE A 182 23.48 7.66 -5.06
C PHE A 182 24.44 7.70 -3.87
N GLY A 183 24.76 6.55 -3.25
CA GLY A 183 25.74 6.44 -2.18
C GLY A 183 25.32 7.13 -0.88
N ALA A 184 24.03 7.22 -0.60
CA ALA A 184 23.52 7.72 0.66
C ALA A 184 23.40 6.59 1.69
N ASP A 185 23.56 6.92 2.99
CA ASP A 185 23.63 5.95 4.09
C ASP A 185 22.30 5.77 4.82
N SER A 186 21.27 6.59 4.51
CA SER A 186 20.01 6.59 5.22
C SER A 186 18.82 6.71 4.28
N HIS A 187 17.71 6.04 4.62
CA HIS A 187 16.50 6.05 3.82
C HIS A 187 15.93 7.46 3.59
N ASP A 188 15.95 8.30 4.61
CA ASP A 188 15.41 9.66 4.56
C ASP A 188 16.21 10.59 3.64
N ALA A 189 17.37 10.16 3.12
CA ALA A 189 18.04 10.86 2.03
C ALA A 189 17.16 10.91 0.77
N PHE A 190 16.27 9.93 0.55
CA PHE A 190 15.29 9.98 -0.54
C PHE A 190 14.36 11.20 -0.44
N TYR A 191 14.03 11.62 0.76
CA TYR A 191 13.15 12.76 1.02
C TYR A 191 13.87 14.10 1.12
N THR A 192 15.20 14.10 1.32
CA THR A 192 15.94 15.30 1.71
C THR A 192 17.13 15.63 0.81
N ASN A 193 17.69 14.66 0.09
CA ASN A 193 18.81 14.89 -0.83
C ASN A 193 18.29 15.40 -2.19
N GLU A 194 18.62 16.63 -2.54
CA GLU A 194 18.17 17.29 -3.76
C GLU A 194 18.54 16.54 -5.06
N THR A 195 19.69 15.86 -5.08
CA THR A 195 20.10 15.06 -6.26
C THR A 195 19.19 13.86 -6.45
N ILE A 196 18.85 13.15 -5.37
CA ILE A 196 17.94 12.00 -5.39
C ILE A 196 16.53 12.47 -5.74
N ILE A 197 16.04 13.55 -5.11
CA ILE A 197 14.72 14.11 -5.40
C ILE A 197 14.61 14.50 -6.87
N THR A 198 15.63 15.17 -7.42
CA THR A 198 15.66 15.56 -8.85
C THR A 198 15.65 14.34 -9.77
N ALA A 199 16.37 13.26 -9.41
CA ALA A 199 16.36 12.02 -10.17
C ALA A 199 14.96 11.37 -10.18
N PHE A 200 14.27 11.37 -9.04
CA PHE A 200 12.89 10.88 -8.93
C PHE A 200 11.88 11.80 -9.65
N GLU A 201 12.04 13.12 -9.55
CA GLU A 201 11.23 14.09 -10.33
C GLU A 201 11.39 13.87 -11.84
N ASN A 202 12.61 13.57 -12.32
CA ASN A 202 12.84 13.24 -13.74
C ASN A 202 12.11 11.96 -14.17
N TYR A 203 12.15 10.91 -13.36
CA TYR A 203 11.35 9.70 -13.60
C TYR A 203 9.86 10.02 -13.66
N THR A 204 9.36 10.69 -12.62
CA THR A 204 7.96 11.12 -12.51
C THR A 204 7.52 11.92 -13.73
N MET A 205 8.34 12.87 -14.18
CA MET A 205 8.04 13.65 -15.39
C MET A 205 7.91 12.77 -16.64
N ASN A 206 8.83 11.81 -16.84
CA ASN A 206 8.78 10.92 -17.99
C ASN A 206 7.54 10.04 -18.02
N ILE A 207 7.12 9.53 -16.84
CA ILE A 207 5.93 8.67 -16.75
C ILE A 207 4.65 9.51 -16.83
N VAL A 208 4.52 10.55 -16.01
CA VAL A 208 3.27 11.32 -15.89
C VAL A 208 2.94 12.07 -17.19
N SER A 209 3.94 12.72 -17.82
CA SER A 209 3.70 13.48 -19.04
C SER A 209 3.22 12.61 -20.23
N ARG A 210 3.56 11.32 -20.22
CA ARG A 210 3.18 10.36 -21.26
C ARG A 210 1.67 10.09 -21.27
N TYR A 211 1.00 10.19 -20.12
CA TYR A 211 -0.38 9.76 -19.96
C TYR A 211 -1.37 10.85 -19.53
N VAL A 212 -1.00 12.11 -19.61
CA VAL A 212 -1.83 13.26 -19.19
C VAL A 212 -3.25 13.23 -19.78
N ASN A 213 -3.43 12.63 -20.94
CA ASN A 213 -4.70 12.57 -21.67
C ASN A 213 -5.40 11.19 -21.58
N SER A 214 -4.86 10.22 -20.82
CA SER A 214 -5.47 8.90 -20.69
C SER A 214 -6.58 8.89 -19.66
N THR A 215 -7.81 8.66 -20.07
CA THR A 215 -8.97 8.58 -19.17
C THR A 215 -9.04 7.27 -18.37
N ALA A 216 -8.19 6.28 -18.72
CA ALA A 216 -8.08 5.01 -17.98
C ALA A 216 -7.28 5.12 -16.68
N ILE A 217 -6.71 6.29 -16.35
CA ILE A 217 -5.99 6.50 -15.11
C ILE A 217 -6.92 7.17 -14.09
N LEU A 218 -7.12 6.52 -12.93
CA LEU A 218 -7.81 7.10 -11.79
C LEU A 218 -6.99 8.22 -11.17
N GLY A 219 -5.70 7.99 -11.01
CA GLY A 219 -4.80 8.94 -10.40
C GLY A 219 -3.38 8.42 -10.23
N TRP A 220 -2.50 9.33 -9.86
CA TRP A 220 -1.11 9.07 -9.51
C TRP A 220 -0.98 8.87 -8.01
N GLU A 221 -0.45 7.74 -7.61
CA GLU A 221 -0.02 7.50 -6.24
C GLU A 221 1.47 7.81 -6.15
N ILE A 222 1.84 8.80 -5.32
CA ILE A 222 3.22 9.28 -5.25
C ILE A 222 4.18 8.14 -4.90
N ALA A 223 3.81 7.31 -3.91
CA ALA A 223 4.61 6.16 -3.50
C ALA A 223 3.73 5.12 -2.80
N ASN A 224 4.12 3.85 -2.85
CA ASN A 224 3.56 2.85 -1.96
C ASN A 224 4.24 2.96 -0.59
N ASP A 225 3.43 3.18 0.45
CA ASP A 225 3.83 3.13 1.87
C ASP A 225 5.00 4.04 2.27
N PRO A 226 5.09 5.31 1.85
CA PRO A 226 6.20 6.18 2.20
C PRO A 226 6.23 6.47 3.70
N ARG A 227 7.36 6.18 4.37
CA ARG A 227 7.58 6.38 5.80
C ARG A 227 9.06 6.59 6.11
N CYS A 228 9.40 6.94 7.36
CA CYS A 228 10.80 7.04 7.77
C CYS A 228 11.51 5.68 7.79
N ASN A 229 10.83 4.63 8.28
CA ASN A 229 11.41 3.29 8.34
C ASN A 229 11.37 2.62 6.97
N SER A 230 12.47 1.96 6.60
CA SER A 230 12.57 1.12 5.41
C SER A 230 13.59 0.00 5.60
N SER A 231 13.94 -0.70 4.51
CA SER A 231 15.00 -1.70 4.48
C SER A 231 16.37 -1.09 4.78
N ILE A 232 16.56 0.20 4.47
CA ILE A 232 17.66 1.03 4.94
C ILE A 232 17.14 1.86 6.13
N GLY A 233 17.90 1.91 7.23
CA GLY A 233 17.51 2.70 8.39
C GLY A 233 17.46 4.21 8.09
N ALA A 234 16.52 4.90 8.72
CA ALA A 234 16.45 6.36 8.67
C ALA A 234 17.34 7.02 9.73
N THR A 235 17.66 8.29 9.53
CA THR A 235 18.29 9.09 10.57
C THR A 235 17.28 9.44 11.68
N PRO A 236 17.76 9.73 12.92
CA PRO A 236 16.86 10.11 14.02
C PRO A 236 16.07 11.42 13.79
N ILE A 237 16.44 12.21 12.78
CA ILE A 237 15.77 13.47 12.46
C ILE A 237 14.60 13.29 11.48
N CYS A 238 14.46 12.11 10.88
CA CYS A 238 13.29 11.81 10.06
C CYS A 238 12.01 11.86 10.91
N ASN A 239 11.01 12.57 10.44
CA ASN A 239 9.76 12.79 11.17
C ASN A 239 8.60 13.14 10.21
N THR A 240 7.42 13.38 10.77
CA THR A 240 6.21 13.69 10.00
C THR A 240 6.36 14.92 9.10
N THR A 241 7.10 15.95 9.54
CA THR A 241 7.30 17.14 8.70
C THR A 241 8.21 16.88 7.51
N THR A 242 9.16 15.93 7.64
CA THR A 242 10.02 15.49 6.54
C THR A 242 9.18 14.84 5.44
N ILE A 243 8.39 13.85 5.82
CA ILE A 243 7.53 13.09 4.90
C ILE A 243 6.44 13.98 4.29
N THR A 244 5.75 14.81 5.09
CA THR A 244 4.70 15.72 4.58
C THR A 244 5.26 16.75 3.61
N ARG A 245 6.45 17.32 3.88
CA ARG A 245 7.09 18.29 2.98
C ARG A 245 7.42 17.67 1.63
N TRP A 246 7.98 16.45 1.63
CA TRP A 246 8.26 15.72 0.41
C TRP A 246 6.97 15.43 -0.39
N HIS A 247 5.91 14.95 0.26
CA HIS A 247 4.62 14.75 -0.40
C HIS A 247 4.09 16.04 -1.05
N SER A 248 4.18 17.16 -0.33
CA SER A 248 3.76 18.45 -0.87
C SER A 248 4.55 18.84 -2.11
N ARG A 249 5.88 18.65 -2.09
CA ARG A 249 6.76 18.94 -3.22
C ARG A 249 6.40 18.08 -4.45
N ILE A 250 6.32 16.77 -4.28
CA ILE A 250 6.07 15.85 -5.38
C ILE A 250 4.64 16.00 -5.91
N ALA A 251 3.63 16.15 -5.02
CA ALA A 251 2.26 16.39 -5.46
C ALA A 251 2.15 17.69 -6.27
N GLN A 252 2.81 18.77 -5.85
CA GLN A 252 2.86 20.01 -6.59
C GLN A 252 3.56 19.81 -7.94
N PHE A 253 4.68 19.10 -7.98
CA PHE A 253 5.43 18.80 -9.21
C PHE A 253 4.55 18.03 -10.20
N ILE A 254 3.88 16.95 -9.78
CA ILE A 254 2.94 16.19 -10.61
C ILE A 254 1.86 17.11 -11.18
N LYS A 255 1.26 17.97 -10.35
CA LYS A 255 0.19 18.87 -10.80
C LYS A 255 0.66 19.97 -11.78
N THR A 256 1.96 20.26 -11.85
CA THR A 256 2.52 21.12 -12.91
C THR A 256 2.58 20.43 -14.26
N ILE A 257 2.71 19.08 -14.28
CA ILE A 257 2.78 18.27 -15.47
C ILE A 257 1.37 17.85 -15.91
N ASP A 258 0.59 17.36 -14.94
CA ASP A 258 -0.73 16.76 -15.17
C ASP A 258 -1.81 17.45 -14.33
N PRO A 259 -2.53 18.40 -14.92
CA PRO A 259 -3.65 19.06 -14.26
C PRO A 259 -4.93 18.21 -14.23
N ASN A 260 -5.00 17.09 -14.96
CA ASN A 260 -6.20 16.31 -15.19
C ASN A 260 -6.41 15.24 -14.11
N HIS A 261 -5.39 14.42 -13.83
CA HIS A 261 -5.53 13.29 -12.91
C HIS A 261 -5.39 13.70 -11.44
N LEU A 262 -6.02 12.91 -10.58
CA LEU A 262 -5.90 13.04 -9.14
C LEU A 262 -4.52 12.58 -8.66
N VAL A 263 -4.10 13.09 -7.51
CA VAL A 263 -2.86 12.66 -6.83
C VAL A 263 -3.19 12.16 -5.45
N SER A 264 -2.61 11.02 -5.07
CA SER A 264 -2.70 10.41 -3.75
C SER A 264 -1.31 10.17 -3.15
N SER A 265 -1.24 10.11 -1.82
CA SER A 265 0.02 9.87 -1.12
C SER A 265 0.53 8.44 -1.22
N GLY A 266 -0.37 7.43 -1.22
CA GLY A 266 -0.06 6.01 -1.08
C GLY A 266 0.35 5.58 0.33
N SER A 267 0.11 6.43 1.32
CA SER A 267 0.47 6.21 2.73
C SER A 267 -0.29 5.03 3.33
N GLN A 268 0.33 4.35 4.32
CA GLN A 268 -0.31 3.35 5.20
C GLN A 268 -1.45 3.92 6.07
N GLY A 269 -1.50 5.22 6.23
CA GLY A 269 -2.58 5.83 6.97
C GLY A 269 -2.27 6.17 8.43
N PHE A 270 -1.03 6.06 8.90
CA PHE A 270 -0.69 6.38 10.28
C PHE A 270 -1.03 7.82 10.64
N PHE A 271 -1.49 8.01 11.86
CA PHE A 271 -1.85 9.31 12.42
C PHE A 271 -0.77 9.81 13.36
N CYS A 272 -0.68 11.12 13.55
CA CYS A 272 0.07 11.70 14.65
C CYS A 272 -0.70 12.86 15.30
N ALA A 273 -1.28 12.60 16.45
CA ALA A 273 -2.12 13.58 17.14
C ALA A 273 -1.34 14.77 17.75
N ASP A 274 -0.07 14.55 18.10
CA ASP A 274 0.78 15.55 18.78
C ASP A 274 1.89 16.12 17.86
N CYS A 275 2.01 15.64 16.60
CA CYS A 275 3.03 16.12 15.70
C CYS A 275 2.75 17.53 15.20
N PRO A 276 3.79 18.32 14.92
CA PRO A 276 3.65 19.58 14.20
C PRO A 276 2.99 19.35 12.84
N LYS A 277 1.98 20.14 12.51
CA LYS A 277 1.29 20.09 11.21
C LYS A 277 1.86 21.16 10.28
N LEU A 278 2.19 20.80 9.05
CA LEU A 278 2.56 21.75 7.98
C LEU A 278 1.32 22.31 7.29
N PHE A 279 0.26 21.51 7.23
CA PHE A 279 -1.03 21.87 6.64
C PHE A 279 -2.15 21.73 7.68
N PRO A 280 -2.15 22.54 8.76
CA PRO A 280 -3.16 22.43 9.79
C PRO A 280 -4.53 22.78 9.23
N LYS A 281 -5.58 22.09 9.67
CA LYS A 281 -6.95 22.50 9.36
C LYS A 281 -7.24 23.85 10.02
N THR A 282 -7.48 24.86 9.20
CA THR A 282 -7.91 26.17 9.71
C THR A 282 -9.28 26.05 10.37
N ALA A 283 -9.38 26.50 11.64
CA ALA A 283 -10.70 26.62 12.28
C ALA A 283 -11.58 27.55 11.44
N PRO A 284 -12.86 27.22 11.19
CA PRO A 284 -13.76 28.16 10.56
C PRO A 284 -13.79 29.45 11.37
N PRO A 285 -13.86 30.64 10.73
CA PRO A 285 -13.97 31.89 11.45
C PRO A 285 -15.17 31.78 12.40
N PRO A 286 -15.09 32.39 13.61
CA PRO A 286 -16.16 32.31 14.59
C PRO A 286 -17.45 32.80 13.94
N SER A 287 -18.42 31.90 13.84
CA SER A 287 -19.73 32.23 13.30
C SER A 287 -20.34 33.32 14.17
N ARG A 288 -20.84 34.42 13.56
CA ARG A 288 -21.64 35.39 14.27
C ARG A 288 -22.77 34.66 15.00
N PRO A 289 -23.08 35.00 16.26
CA PRO A 289 -24.13 34.31 16.98
C PRO A 289 -25.45 34.47 16.22
N SER A 290 -25.91 33.39 15.62
CA SER A 290 -27.23 33.27 15.03
C SER A 290 -28.15 32.63 16.04
N PRO A 291 -29.42 33.05 16.16
CA PRO A 291 -30.35 32.46 17.12
C PRO A 291 -30.49 30.95 16.88
N ALA A 292 -30.45 30.18 17.95
CA ALA A 292 -30.38 28.74 17.98
C ALA A 292 -31.49 28.07 17.15
N VAL A 293 -31.10 27.43 16.07
CA VAL A 293 -31.81 26.27 15.52
C VAL A 293 -30.98 25.03 15.87
N SER A 294 -31.49 24.20 16.76
CA SER A 294 -30.85 22.98 17.21
C SER A 294 -30.95 21.90 16.12
N SER A 295 -30.06 21.94 15.15
CA SER A 295 -29.76 20.74 14.37
C SER A 295 -28.60 20.01 15.05
N ARG A 296 -28.87 18.86 15.67
CA ARG A 296 -27.86 17.90 16.08
C ARG A 296 -27.23 17.29 14.83
N GLN A 297 -26.36 18.03 14.16
CA GLN A 297 -25.40 17.42 13.28
C GLN A 297 -24.34 16.75 14.17
N ASN A 298 -24.12 15.45 14.00
CA ASN A 298 -23.04 14.72 14.63
C ASN A 298 -21.72 15.37 14.18
N LYS A 299 -21.19 16.24 15.02
CA LYS A 299 -19.93 16.95 14.75
C LYS A 299 -18.83 15.93 14.96
N VAL A 300 -18.15 15.52 13.88
CA VAL A 300 -16.98 14.65 13.96
C VAL A 300 -15.91 15.36 14.80
N GLU A 301 -15.52 14.76 15.93
CA GLU A 301 -14.49 15.32 16.80
C GLU A 301 -13.10 14.94 16.25
N PRO A 302 -12.15 15.89 16.23
CA PRO A 302 -10.79 15.60 15.79
C PRO A 302 -10.13 14.53 16.65
N LEU A 303 -9.28 13.72 16.03
CA LEU A 303 -8.46 12.72 16.72
C LEU A 303 -7.43 13.44 17.59
N THR A 304 -7.57 13.32 18.93
CA THR A 304 -6.67 13.96 19.88
C THR A 304 -5.97 12.92 20.73
N LYS A 305 -4.74 13.22 21.19
CA LYS A 305 -4.02 12.39 22.16
C LYS A 305 -4.89 12.02 23.35
N LYS A 306 -5.66 12.97 23.88
CA LYS A 306 -6.58 12.76 25.00
C LYS A 306 -7.60 11.65 24.70
N ARG A 307 -8.19 11.67 23.50
CA ARG A 307 -9.16 10.66 23.04
C ARG A 307 -8.48 9.29 22.94
N ILE A 308 -7.33 9.21 22.28
CA ILE A 308 -6.56 7.97 22.12
C ILE A 308 -6.16 7.38 23.48
N LEU A 309 -5.62 8.19 24.38
CA LEU A 309 -5.22 7.74 25.72
C LEU A 309 -6.42 7.35 26.59
N GLN A 310 -7.58 8.00 26.42
CA GLN A 310 -8.81 7.64 27.12
C GLN A 310 -9.34 6.29 26.63
N GLU A 311 -9.41 6.05 25.32
CA GLU A 311 -9.82 4.77 24.73
C GLU A 311 -8.92 3.63 25.21
N ARG A 312 -7.60 3.84 25.20
CA ARG A 312 -6.62 2.86 25.75
C ARG A 312 -6.76 2.63 27.25
N LYS A 313 -7.07 3.67 28.00
CA LYS A 313 -7.31 3.56 29.46
C LYS A 313 -8.60 2.79 29.76
N GLU A 314 -9.64 2.95 28.94
CA GLU A 314 -10.88 2.20 29.03
C GLU A 314 -10.70 0.73 28.66
N ALA A 315 -9.96 0.44 27.59
CA ALA A 315 -9.56 -0.92 27.22
C ALA A 315 -8.81 -1.62 28.39
N ARG A 316 -7.85 -0.93 29.02
CA ARG A 316 -7.13 -1.46 30.21
C ARG A 316 -8.02 -1.68 31.43
N LYS A 317 -9.01 -0.81 31.65
CA LYS A 317 -9.97 -1.03 32.75
C LYS A 317 -10.80 -2.29 32.52
N LYS A 318 -11.22 -2.53 31.27
CA LYS A 318 -11.89 -3.78 30.88
C LYS A 318 -10.99 -4.99 31.11
N THR A 319 -9.72 -4.92 30.72
CA THR A 319 -8.69 -5.95 30.95
C THR A 319 -8.51 -6.26 32.45
N ARG A 320 -8.45 -5.24 33.31
CA ARG A 320 -8.33 -5.44 34.76
C ARG A 320 -9.58 -6.06 35.35
N ALA A 321 -10.76 -5.67 34.91
CA ALA A 321 -12.02 -6.21 35.41
C ALA A 321 -12.18 -7.70 35.07
N SER A 322 -11.77 -8.11 33.84
CA SER A 322 -11.82 -9.53 33.44
C SER A 322 -10.82 -10.40 34.19
N LYS A 323 -9.59 -9.90 34.48
CA LYS A 323 -8.59 -10.63 35.29
C LYS A 323 -8.96 -10.80 36.74
N LEU A 324 -9.88 -10.00 37.28
CA LEU A 324 -10.41 -10.13 38.63
C LEU A 324 -11.54 -11.19 38.73
N GLN A 325 -12.11 -11.60 37.58
CA GLN A 325 -13.14 -12.63 37.50
C GLN A 325 -12.62 -14.02 37.11
N SER A 326 -11.37 -14.12 36.63
CA SER A 326 -10.72 -15.40 36.33
C SER A 326 -9.87 -15.87 37.49
N ASP A 327 -9.89 -17.18 37.74
CA ASP A 327 -9.10 -17.87 38.75
C ASP A 327 -7.61 -17.51 38.73
N PRO A 328 -6.87 -17.69 39.86
CA PRO A 328 -5.50 -17.26 39.98
C PRO A 328 -4.61 -17.86 38.88
N PRO A 329 -3.66 -17.07 38.33
CA PRO A 329 -2.88 -17.43 37.14
C PRO A 329 -2.13 -18.76 37.36
N SER A 330 -2.37 -19.71 36.47
CA SER A 330 -1.70 -21.01 36.43
C SER A 330 -0.25 -20.95 35.93
N SER A 331 0.27 -19.79 35.60
CA SER A 331 1.63 -19.58 35.10
C SER A 331 2.49 -18.76 36.06
N GLY A 332 3.26 -19.44 36.88
CA GLY A 332 4.28 -18.88 37.74
C GLY A 332 5.29 -19.96 38.15
N VAL A 333 6.54 -19.59 38.39
CA VAL A 333 7.56 -20.51 38.90
C VAL A 333 7.57 -20.44 40.42
N ARG A 334 7.51 -21.59 41.07
CA ARG A 334 7.58 -21.71 42.55
C ARG A 334 9.04 -21.59 43.00
N VAL A 335 9.41 -20.47 43.60
CA VAL A 335 10.74 -20.27 44.17
C VAL A 335 10.60 -20.22 45.70
N ARG A 336 11.25 -21.18 46.41
CA ARG A 336 11.23 -21.28 47.87
C ARG A 336 9.82 -21.26 48.51
N GLY A 337 8.85 -21.98 47.91
CA GLY A 337 7.51 -22.10 48.47
C GLY A 337 6.55 -20.94 48.22
N LYS A 338 7.00 -19.84 47.59
CA LYS A 338 6.16 -18.73 47.14
C LYS A 338 6.02 -18.72 45.63
N TRP A 339 4.81 -18.46 45.14
CA TRP A 339 4.57 -18.19 43.74
C TRP A 339 5.17 -16.83 43.39
N VAL A 340 6.13 -16.83 42.47
CA VAL A 340 6.65 -15.61 41.86
C VAL A 340 6.05 -15.61 40.46
N ALA A 341 5.17 -14.66 40.18
CA ALA A 341 4.72 -14.40 38.82
C ALA A 341 5.95 -14.11 37.97
N THR A 342 6.08 -14.80 36.84
CA THR A 342 7.09 -14.43 35.82
C THR A 342 6.95 -12.95 35.60
N PRO A 343 8.04 -12.14 35.64
CA PRO A 343 7.92 -10.72 35.36
C PRO A 343 7.49 -10.60 33.88
N THR A 344 6.19 -10.48 33.67
CA THR A 344 5.71 -9.87 32.45
C THR A 344 6.38 -8.52 32.37
N ARG A 345 7.21 -8.32 31.35
CA ARG A 345 7.86 -7.06 31.01
C ARG A 345 6.84 -5.96 31.32
N ARG A 346 7.16 -5.08 32.27
CA ARG A 346 6.27 -4.00 32.69
C ARG A 346 5.91 -3.20 31.44
N GLN A 347 4.72 -3.43 30.89
CA GLN A 347 4.07 -2.55 29.93
C GLN A 347 3.50 -1.35 30.69
N ASP A 348 4.35 -0.62 31.43
CA ASP A 348 3.93 0.55 32.18
C ASP A 348 3.89 1.82 31.32
N ASP A 349 4.42 1.76 30.09
CA ASP A 349 4.32 2.87 29.15
C ASP A 349 3.11 2.67 28.23
N VAL A 350 2.02 3.42 28.51
CA VAL A 350 0.85 3.48 27.64
C VAL A 350 1.16 4.46 26.52
N GLY A 351 2.14 4.13 25.67
CA GLY A 351 2.36 4.86 24.43
C GLY A 351 1.12 4.83 23.54
N MET A 352 0.98 5.79 22.66
CA MET A 352 -0.12 5.81 21.67
C MET A 352 -0.02 4.68 20.64
N GLY A 353 1.14 4.02 20.53
CA GLY A 353 1.49 3.00 19.56
C GLY A 353 1.90 3.61 18.22
N SER A 354 2.68 2.86 17.43
CA SER A 354 3.29 3.32 16.18
C SER A 354 2.28 3.88 15.16
N ALA A 355 1.06 3.38 15.18
CA ALA A 355 0.01 3.89 14.30
C ALA A 355 -0.47 5.32 14.65
N PHE A 356 -0.09 5.88 15.83
CA PHE A 356 -0.63 7.14 16.32
C PHE A 356 0.42 8.10 16.94
N ASP A 357 1.68 7.68 17.07
CA ASP A 357 2.70 8.43 17.79
C ASP A 357 3.69 9.17 16.88
N GLY A 358 3.56 8.97 15.56
CA GLY A 358 4.42 9.59 14.56
C GLY A 358 5.80 8.94 14.41
N SER A 359 6.07 7.82 15.09
CA SER A 359 7.35 7.09 15.00
C SER A 359 7.66 6.61 13.57
N GLU A 360 6.63 6.36 12.76
CA GLU A 360 6.77 6.01 11.35
C GLU A 360 7.04 7.22 10.43
N GLY A 361 7.04 8.44 10.98
CA GLY A 361 7.21 9.67 10.20
C GLY A 361 5.98 10.05 9.35
N VAL A 362 4.83 9.45 9.60
CA VAL A 362 3.60 9.67 8.82
C VAL A 362 2.55 10.36 9.67
N ASP A 363 1.86 11.31 9.06
CA ASP A 363 0.68 11.96 9.60
C ASP A 363 -0.35 12.13 8.48
N SER A 364 -1.27 11.20 8.40
CA SER A 364 -2.29 11.14 7.34
C SER A 364 -3.19 12.35 7.28
N GLU A 365 -3.50 12.99 8.41
CA GLU A 365 -4.32 14.21 8.42
C GLU A 365 -3.58 15.39 7.80
N ASP A 366 -2.28 15.55 8.13
CA ASP A 366 -1.45 16.63 7.58
C ASP A 366 -1.22 16.44 6.09
N ILE A 367 -0.90 15.20 5.66
CA ILE A 367 -0.74 14.84 4.25
C ILE A 367 -2.04 15.03 3.46
N LEU A 368 -3.19 14.60 4.02
CA LEU A 368 -4.50 14.75 3.37
C LEU A 368 -4.84 16.22 3.11
N ASN A 369 -4.41 17.13 3.99
CA ASN A 369 -4.71 18.56 3.85
C ASN A 369 -3.77 19.30 2.88
N ILE A 370 -2.78 18.65 2.28
CA ILE A 370 -1.98 19.22 1.18
C ILE A 370 -2.93 19.56 0.02
N PRO A 371 -2.90 20.81 -0.51
CA PRO A 371 -3.86 21.24 -1.55
C PRO A 371 -3.86 20.37 -2.81
N GLN A 372 -2.70 19.86 -3.21
CA GLN A 372 -2.52 19.06 -4.42
C GLN A 372 -2.89 17.58 -4.25
N ILE A 373 -3.03 17.09 -3.03
CA ILE A 373 -3.55 15.75 -2.76
C ILE A 373 -5.06 15.76 -3.00
N GLY A 374 -5.50 15.03 -4.02
CA GLY A 374 -6.89 14.96 -4.44
C GLY A 374 -7.74 14.00 -3.60
N PHE A 375 -7.13 12.97 -3.05
CA PHE A 375 -7.77 12.02 -2.13
C PHE A 375 -6.75 11.38 -1.19
N GLY A 376 -7.21 10.98 -0.02
CA GLY A 376 -6.40 10.27 0.96
C GLY A 376 -6.34 8.77 0.68
N SER A 377 -5.21 8.17 1.04
CA SER A 377 -4.99 6.73 0.99
C SER A 377 -4.64 6.19 2.37
N PHE A 378 -5.01 4.96 2.63
CA PHE A 378 -4.57 4.17 3.76
C PHE A 378 -4.61 2.69 3.42
N GLN A 379 -3.94 1.86 4.23
CA GLN A 379 -3.87 0.41 4.04
C GLN A 379 -4.22 -0.31 5.35
N LEU A 380 -4.58 -1.60 5.23
CA LEU A 380 -4.99 -2.43 6.37
C LEU A 380 -4.39 -3.84 6.24
N PHE A 381 -3.24 -4.04 6.88
CA PHE A 381 -2.51 -5.30 6.93
C PHE A 381 -2.19 -5.66 8.39
N PRO A 382 -3.14 -6.26 9.13
CA PRO A 382 -2.92 -6.60 10.54
C PRO A 382 -1.79 -7.60 10.79
N ASP A 383 -1.42 -8.38 9.78
CA ASP A 383 -0.27 -9.29 9.84
C ASP A 383 1.08 -8.55 9.94
N GLN A 384 1.11 -7.27 9.55
CA GLN A 384 2.34 -6.48 9.44
C GLN A 384 2.35 -5.23 10.32
N ASN A 385 1.18 -4.71 10.70
CA ASN A 385 1.04 -3.46 11.46
C ASN A 385 0.06 -3.61 12.61
N SER A 386 0.37 -2.98 13.76
CA SER A 386 -0.54 -2.92 14.90
C SER A 386 -1.33 -1.62 14.89
N TYR A 387 -2.64 -1.71 14.71
CA TYR A 387 -3.55 -0.56 14.65
C TYR A 387 -4.23 -0.25 15.98
N ALA A 388 -4.24 -1.20 16.91
CA ALA A 388 -4.83 -1.03 18.25
C ALA A 388 -4.17 -2.00 19.24
N PRO A 389 -4.23 -1.72 20.54
CA PRO A 389 -3.87 -2.72 21.56
C PRO A 389 -4.95 -3.81 21.61
N ASP A 390 -4.53 -5.06 21.81
CA ASP A 390 -5.42 -6.19 21.97
C ASP A 390 -6.32 -6.04 23.20
N ASP A 391 -7.61 -6.38 23.06
CA ASP A 391 -8.52 -6.62 24.17
C ASP A 391 -8.41 -8.11 24.58
N PRO A 392 -7.95 -8.40 25.79
CA PRO A 392 -7.75 -9.78 26.24
C PRO A 392 -9.05 -10.58 26.38
N ASN A 393 -10.22 -9.94 26.30
CA ASN A 393 -11.51 -10.61 26.30
C ASN A 393 -11.93 -11.08 24.91
N LEU A 394 -11.25 -10.63 23.87
CA LEU A 394 -11.50 -11.03 22.49
C LEU A 394 -10.51 -12.12 22.07
N SER A 395 -10.95 -12.99 21.16
CA SER A 395 -10.03 -13.88 20.46
C SER A 395 -9.06 -13.05 19.61
N ALA A 396 -7.93 -13.64 19.22
CA ALA A 396 -6.97 -12.97 18.36
C ALA A 396 -7.63 -12.52 17.04
N PHE A 397 -8.45 -13.36 16.41
CA PHE A 397 -9.22 -12.99 15.23
C PHE A 397 -10.16 -11.79 15.48
N ASN A 398 -10.90 -11.80 16.59
CA ASN A 398 -11.82 -10.69 16.90
C ASN A 398 -11.06 -9.39 17.21
N ASN A 399 -9.86 -9.45 17.79
CA ASN A 399 -8.99 -8.28 17.94
C ASN A 399 -8.57 -7.71 16.59
N THR A 400 -8.12 -8.57 15.67
CA THR A 400 -7.75 -8.21 14.29
C THR A 400 -8.93 -7.58 13.54
N LEU A 401 -10.11 -8.22 13.62
CA LEU A 401 -11.33 -7.72 12.98
C LEU A 401 -11.71 -6.33 13.52
N GLN A 402 -11.78 -6.17 14.84
CA GLN A 402 -12.18 -4.92 15.48
C GLN A 402 -11.18 -3.79 15.22
N ALA A 403 -9.88 -4.08 15.26
CA ALA A 403 -8.84 -3.11 14.91
C ALA A 403 -9.01 -2.58 13.48
N GLY A 404 -9.34 -3.46 12.53
CA GLY A 404 -9.63 -3.07 11.16
C GLY A 404 -10.88 -2.21 11.03
N LEU A 405 -11.97 -2.56 11.70
CA LEU A 405 -13.21 -1.77 11.72
C LEU A 405 -12.98 -0.35 12.25
N ASP A 406 -12.26 -0.23 13.37
CA ASP A 406 -11.95 1.07 13.98
C ASP A 406 -11.01 1.90 13.10
N TRP A 407 -10.04 1.24 12.44
CA TRP A 407 -9.10 1.89 11.52
C TRP A 407 -9.82 2.49 10.32
N ILE A 408 -10.69 1.72 9.67
CA ILE A 408 -11.53 2.17 8.54
C ILE A 408 -12.41 3.35 8.95
N LYS A 409 -13.08 3.24 10.10
CA LYS A 409 -13.94 4.31 10.61
C LYS A 409 -13.18 5.61 10.83
N ARG A 410 -11.98 5.58 11.42
CA ARG A 410 -11.14 6.77 11.67
C ARG A 410 -10.75 7.48 10.38
N HIS A 411 -10.41 6.71 9.34
CA HIS A 411 -10.09 7.30 8.04
C HIS A 411 -11.31 7.92 7.36
N GLY A 412 -12.49 7.28 7.46
CA GLY A 412 -13.74 7.89 7.02
C GLY A 412 -14.06 9.21 7.74
N GLU A 413 -13.86 9.26 9.07
CA GLU A 413 -13.99 10.48 9.88
C GLU A 413 -13.02 11.59 9.40
N ALA A 414 -11.76 11.23 9.08
CA ALA A 414 -10.79 12.17 8.52
C ALA A 414 -11.24 12.70 7.15
N GLY A 415 -11.72 11.83 6.25
CA GLY A 415 -12.29 12.26 4.96
C GLY A 415 -13.41 13.28 5.09
N GLN A 416 -14.36 13.01 5.99
CA GLN A 416 -15.46 13.96 6.30
C GLN A 416 -14.93 15.27 6.89
N MET A 417 -13.92 15.18 7.76
CA MET A 417 -13.33 16.36 8.40
C MET A 417 -12.67 17.28 7.38
N PHE A 418 -11.94 16.74 6.41
CA PHE A 418 -11.20 17.52 5.42
C PHE A 418 -11.98 17.75 4.12
N GLY A 419 -13.15 17.11 3.94
CA GLY A 419 -13.96 17.23 2.73
C GLY A 419 -13.22 16.68 1.49
N LYS A 420 -12.53 15.55 1.65
CA LYS A 420 -11.81 14.86 0.57
C LYS A 420 -12.15 13.36 0.55
N PRO A 421 -12.20 12.73 -0.62
CA PRO A 421 -12.36 11.29 -0.73
C PRO A 421 -11.25 10.56 0.02
N ILE A 422 -11.58 9.41 0.59
CA ILE A 422 -10.61 8.48 1.19
C ILE A 422 -10.76 7.12 0.53
N THR A 423 -9.64 6.51 0.21
CA THR A 423 -9.57 5.18 -0.38
C THR A 423 -8.72 4.26 0.49
N LEU A 424 -9.25 3.08 0.80
CA LEU A 424 -8.49 1.96 1.34
C LEU A 424 -7.73 1.30 0.18
N THR A 425 -6.45 1.65 0.02
CA THR A 425 -5.65 1.28 -1.17
C THR A 425 -5.01 -0.10 -1.11
N GLY A 426 -5.20 -0.80 0.00
CA GLY A 426 -4.80 -2.20 0.15
C GLY A 426 -5.29 -2.76 1.47
N PHE A 427 -5.95 -3.93 1.43
CA PHE A 427 -6.27 -4.69 2.63
C PHE A 427 -6.12 -6.18 2.37
N GLY A 428 -5.64 -6.90 3.36
CA GLY A 428 -5.40 -8.32 3.25
C GLY A 428 -5.24 -9.00 4.61
N LEU A 429 -5.46 -10.31 4.62
CA LEU A 429 -5.16 -11.23 5.72
C LEU A 429 -4.50 -12.48 5.17
N VAL A 430 -3.43 -12.90 5.81
CA VAL A 430 -2.75 -14.16 5.49
C VAL A 430 -3.53 -15.31 6.10
N THR A 431 -3.93 -16.27 5.27
CA THR A 431 -4.60 -17.50 5.75
C THR A 431 -3.57 -18.55 6.18
N GLN A 432 -4.02 -19.57 6.90
CA GLN A 432 -3.17 -20.69 7.30
C GLN A 432 -2.52 -21.38 6.10
N ASP A 433 -3.26 -21.50 5.00
CA ASP A 433 -2.79 -22.12 3.76
C ASP A 433 -1.74 -21.25 3.04
N ASN A 434 -1.84 -19.93 3.15
CA ASN A 434 -0.92 -18.99 2.54
C ASN A 434 0.27 -18.61 3.45
N ALA A 435 0.22 -18.95 4.74
CA ALA A 435 1.28 -18.62 5.69
C ALA A 435 2.69 -19.07 5.25
N PRO A 436 2.89 -20.24 4.64
CA PRO A 436 4.21 -20.65 4.14
C PRO A 436 4.78 -19.72 3.07
N SER A 437 3.93 -19.07 2.29
CA SER A 437 4.31 -18.12 1.23
C SER A 437 4.36 -16.67 1.69
N PHE A 438 4.02 -16.39 2.95
CA PHE A 438 3.99 -15.02 3.45
C PHE A 438 5.38 -14.41 3.52
N VAL A 439 5.56 -13.26 2.88
CA VAL A 439 6.78 -12.46 2.94
C VAL A 439 6.42 -11.04 3.40
N PRO A 440 6.88 -10.62 4.58
CA PRO A 440 6.68 -9.25 5.04
C PRO A 440 7.29 -8.23 4.08
N PHE A 441 6.72 -7.02 3.99
CA PHE A 441 7.18 -5.97 3.08
C PHE A 441 8.64 -5.54 3.29
N ASN A 442 9.16 -5.70 4.50
CA ASN A 442 10.55 -5.38 4.85
C ASN A 442 11.52 -6.57 4.74
N SER A 443 11.11 -7.67 4.12
CA SER A 443 11.89 -8.90 4.00
C SER A 443 11.86 -9.45 2.58
N THR A 444 12.82 -10.32 2.27
CA THR A 444 12.84 -11.17 1.09
C THR A 444 12.66 -12.65 1.45
N VAL A 445 12.36 -12.95 2.70
CA VAL A 445 12.31 -14.32 3.24
C VAL A 445 10.94 -14.58 3.85
N ALA A 446 10.31 -15.69 3.40
CA ALA A 446 9.08 -16.19 4.00
C ALA A 446 9.36 -16.82 5.37
N PRO A 447 8.69 -16.37 6.46
CA PRO A 447 8.98 -16.87 7.81
C PRO A 447 8.76 -18.37 8.00
N PHE A 448 7.89 -18.98 7.20
CA PHE A 448 7.49 -20.38 7.29
C PHE A 448 8.01 -21.26 6.15
N ALA A 449 8.85 -20.73 5.25
CA ALA A 449 9.34 -21.46 4.08
C ALA A 449 10.10 -22.76 4.38
N ASN A 450 10.45 -23.03 5.65
CA ASN A 450 11.11 -24.26 6.08
C ASN A 450 10.61 -24.74 7.44
N ASP A 451 9.66 -25.66 7.44
CA ASP A 451 9.24 -26.44 8.62
C ASP A 451 10.38 -27.28 9.26
N GLN A 452 11.54 -27.37 8.60
CA GLN A 452 12.68 -28.19 9.06
C GLN A 452 13.67 -27.44 9.96
N ILE A 453 13.49 -26.15 10.22
CA ILE A 453 14.37 -25.42 11.13
C ILE A 453 13.77 -25.48 12.53
N GLY A 454 13.99 -26.63 13.19
CA GLY A 454 13.60 -26.82 14.58
C GLY A 454 14.15 -25.73 15.51
N ASN A 455 13.30 -25.23 16.41
CA ASN A 455 13.61 -24.41 17.59
C ASN A 455 14.08 -22.96 17.38
N LEU A 456 13.74 -22.28 16.31
CA LEU A 456 13.80 -20.82 16.29
C LEU A 456 12.46 -20.25 16.76
N THR A 457 12.39 -19.79 18.01
CA THR A 457 11.36 -18.87 18.47
C THR A 457 11.56 -17.54 17.72
N LEU A 458 10.99 -17.44 16.52
CA LEU A 458 10.78 -16.17 15.85
C LEU A 458 9.93 -15.32 16.81
N ASN A 459 10.27 -14.05 16.98
CA ASN A 459 9.47 -13.15 17.80
C ASN A 459 8.02 -13.19 17.30
N ALA A 460 7.11 -13.63 18.16
CA ALA A 460 5.69 -13.83 17.85
C ALA A 460 4.95 -12.60 17.29
N THR A 461 5.58 -11.43 17.31
CA THR A 461 5.08 -10.16 16.75
C THR A 461 5.28 -10.01 15.23
N GLN A 462 6.00 -10.95 14.57
CA GLN A 462 6.26 -10.91 13.13
C GLN A 462 5.66 -12.10 12.37
N LEU A 463 5.00 -13.01 13.07
CA LEU A 463 4.33 -14.14 12.45
C LEU A 463 2.94 -13.70 12.00
N PRO A 464 2.51 -14.05 10.77
CA PRO A 464 1.13 -13.83 10.36
C PRO A 464 0.23 -14.61 11.31
N PHE A 465 -0.89 -14.00 11.65
CA PHE A 465 -1.85 -14.61 12.57
C PHE A 465 -2.40 -15.95 12.04
N GLY A 466 -2.46 -16.07 10.69
CA GLY A 466 -2.92 -17.28 10.02
C GLY A 466 -4.38 -17.57 10.28
N VAL A 467 -5.27 -16.72 9.78
CA VAL A 467 -6.72 -16.94 9.84
C VAL A 467 -7.14 -18.10 8.93
N THR A 468 -8.32 -18.70 9.18
CA THR A 468 -8.93 -19.60 8.19
C THR A 468 -9.49 -18.80 7.01
N ASP A 469 -9.73 -19.45 5.86
CA ASP A 469 -10.37 -18.81 4.71
C ASP A 469 -11.71 -18.19 5.07
N GLN A 470 -12.56 -18.90 5.84
CA GLN A 470 -13.83 -18.37 6.31
C GLN A 470 -13.67 -17.11 7.17
N GLN A 471 -12.67 -17.08 8.08
CA GLN A 471 -12.38 -15.90 8.91
C GLN A 471 -11.91 -14.73 8.05
N ARG A 472 -11.09 -14.96 7.03
CA ARG A 472 -10.68 -13.92 6.08
C ARG A 472 -11.90 -13.35 5.35
N ASP A 473 -12.76 -14.20 4.82
CA ASP A 473 -13.95 -13.80 4.07
C ASP A 473 -14.93 -13.01 4.96
N ASP A 474 -15.14 -13.46 6.21
CA ASP A 474 -15.94 -12.76 7.22
C ASP A 474 -15.35 -11.38 7.57
N ALA A 475 -14.02 -11.29 7.69
CA ALA A 475 -13.35 -10.01 7.94
C ALA A 475 -13.48 -9.06 6.75
N TYR A 476 -13.26 -9.56 5.52
CA TYR A 476 -13.39 -8.75 4.31
C TYR A 476 -14.82 -8.23 4.13
N ALA A 477 -15.84 -9.07 4.35
CA ALA A 477 -17.23 -8.64 4.29
C ALA A 477 -17.53 -7.50 5.28
N GLN A 478 -17.06 -7.63 6.53
CA GLN A 478 -17.29 -6.63 7.57
C GLN A 478 -16.48 -5.35 7.34
N TRP A 479 -15.23 -5.44 6.88
CA TRP A 479 -14.41 -4.28 6.55
C TRP A 479 -14.96 -3.51 5.36
N LEU A 480 -15.40 -4.20 4.30
CA LEU A 480 -16.06 -3.57 3.16
C LEU A 480 -17.34 -2.87 3.58
N GLN A 481 -18.18 -3.53 4.39
CA GLN A 481 -19.39 -2.91 4.95
C GLN A 481 -19.08 -1.68 5.81
N GLN A 482 -18.04 -1.74 6.66
CA GLN A 482 -17.61 -0.60 7.47
C GLN A 482 -17.12 0.55 6.59
N GLY A 483 -16.41 0.26 5.50
CA GLY A 483 -15.97 1.27 4.54
C GLY A 483 -17.13 2.00 3.89
N ILE A 484 -18.17 1.26 3.47
CA ILE A 484 -19.43 1.83 2.94
C ILE A 484 -20.08 2.76 3.98
N LEU A 485 -20.25 2.29 5.21
CA LEU A 485 -20.86 3.04 6.30
C LEU A 485 -20.04 4.28 6.71
N SER A 486 -18.73 4.22 6.58
CA SER A 486 -17.82 5.34 6.87
C SER A 486 -17.69 6.34 5.73
N GLY A 487 -18.32 6.06 4.57
CA GLY A 487 -18.31 6.93 3.41
C GLY A 487 -16.98 6.95 2.65
N LEU A 488 -16.24 5.83 2.64
CA LEU A 488 -15.06 5.69 1.79
C LEU A 488 -15.46 5.81 0.32
N ALA A 489 -14.58 6.36 -0.50
CA ALA A 489 -14.81 6.53 -1.93
C ALA A 489 -14.36 5.31 -2.76
N GLY A 490 -13.45 4.49 -2.21
CA GLY A 490 -12.98 3.27 -2.84
C GLY A 490 -12.30 2.33 -1.86
N MET A 491 -12.29 1.04 -2.19
CA MET A 491 -11.62 0.00 -1.41
C MET A 491 -10.97 -1.02 -2.35
N ILE A 492 -9.69 -1.33 -2.12
CA ILE A 492 -8.85 -2.17 -3.00
C ILE A 492 -8.37 -3.38 -2.22
N GLN A 493 -8.83 -4.57 -2.61
CA GLN A 493 -8.36 -5.84 -2.05
C GLN A 493 -6.91 -6.11 -2.49
N TYR A 494 -6.10 -6.64 -1.62
CA TYR A 494 -4.75 -7.11 -1.90
C TYR A 494 -4.69 -8.62 -1.69
N GLN A 495 -4.42 -9.44 -2.72
CA GLN A 495 -4.20 -9.10 -4.11
C GLN A 495 -4.96 -10.06 -5.05
N TRP A 496 -5.06 -9.69 -6.35
CA TRP A 496 -5.58 -10.57 -7.39
C TRP A 496 -4.64 -11.75 -7.63
N GLY A 497 -5.18 -12.95 -7.68
CA GLY A 497 -4.47 -14.16 -8.08
C GLY A 497 -4.86 -14.57 -9.50
N GLN A 498 -3.90 -14.97 -10.32
CA GLN A 498 -4.13 -15.39 -11.71
C GLN A 498 -3.30 -16.62 -12.04
N GLY A 499 -3.94 -17.61 -12.64
CA GLY A 499 -3.27 -18.78 -13.24
C GLY A 499 -3.20 -18.69 -14.77
N ASN A 500 -2.62 -19.69 -15.38
CA ASN A 500 -2.46 -19.87 -16.82
C ASN A 500 -1.72 -18.70 -17.48
N LEU A 501 -0.66 -18.22 -16.83
CA LEU A 501 0.19 -17.14 -17.35
C LEU A 501 1.40 -17.72 -18.08
N THR A 502 1.84 -17.03 -19.13
CA THR A 502 3.04 -17.41 -19.91
C THR A 502 4.28 -17.41 -19.02
N ALA A 503 4.87 -18.58 -18.81
CA ALA A 503 6.06 -18.76 -18.01
C ALA A 503 7.34 -18.58 -18.84
N VAL A 504 8.29 -17.81 -18.31
CA VAL A 504 9.63 -17.63 -18.88
C VAL A 504 10.66 -17.75 -17.77
N ASN A 505 11.66 -18.59 -17.94
CA ASN A 505 12.72 -18.78 -16.96
C ASN A 505 13.40 -17.45 -16.57
N GLY A 506 13.63 -17.25 -15.29
CA GLY A 506 14.29 -16.06 -14.76
C GLY A 506 13.38 -14.82 -14.65
N THR A 507 12.08 -14.95 -14.92
CA THR A 507 11.09 -13.87 -14.72
C THR A 507 10.17 -14.20 -13.54
N ALA A 508 9.35 -13.23 -13.13
CA ALA A 508 8.36 -13.39 -12.05
C ALA A 508 7.37 -14.53 -12.31
N ILE A 509 7.03 -14.78 -13.57
CA ILE A 509 6.21 -15.89 -13.98
C ILE A 509 7.13 -16.97 -14.57
N SER A 510 7.62 -17.81 -13.68
CA SER A 510 8.48 -18.94 -14.02
C SER A 510 7.67 -20.25 -14.12
N PRO A 511 8.15 -21.24 -14.88
CA PRO A 511 7.54 -22.57 -14.89
C PRO A 511 7.49 -23.15 -13.48
N ILE A 512 6.43 -23.89 -13.17
CA ILE A 512 6.31 -24.64 -11.92
C ILE A 512 7.35 -25.75 -11.96
N ILE A 513 8.26 -25.77 -11.00
CA ILE A 513 9.26 -26.84 -10.82
C ILE A 513 8.66 -27.83 -9.83
N ASP A 514 8.64 -29.13 -10.18
CA ASP A 514 8.20 -30.16 -9.25
C ASP A 514 9.20 -30.35 -8.08
N GLU A 515 8.79 -31.09 -7.07
CA GLU A 515 9.61 -31.38 -5.88
C GLU A 515 10.96 -32.11 -6.18
N ASN A 516 11.14 -32.61 -7.42
CA ASN A 516 12.37 -33.25 -7.89
C ASN A 516 13.24 -32.31 -8.73
N GLY A 517 12.84 -31.04 -8.92
CA GLY A 517 13.56 -30.08 -9.76
C GLY A 517 13.36 -30.30 -11.27
N ILE A 518 12.34 -31.06 -11.67
CA ILE A 518 12.01 -31.33 -13.07
C ILE A 518 10.87 -30.41 -13.50
N VAL A 519 11.08 -29.65 -14.57
CA VAL A 519 9.99 -28.89 -15.23
C VAL A 519 9.14 -29.91 -15.99
N PRO A 520 7.85 -30.09 -15.65
CA PRO A 520 6.96 -30.95 -16.44
C PRO A 520 6.89 -30.45 -17.88
N VAL A 521 7.05 -31.35 -18.86
CA VAL A 521 7.09 -31.00 -20.30
C VAL A 521 5.80 -30.31 -20.83
N GLN A 522 4.77 -30.18 -20.00
CA GLN A 522 3.46 -29.64 -20.36
C GLN A 522 3.10 -28.31 -19.68
N THR A 523 3.92 -27.73 -18.81
CA THR A 523 3.59 -26.50 -18.12
C THR A 523 4.32 -25.29 -18.70
N GLN A 524 3.76 -24.72 -19.78
CA GLN A 524 4.07 -23.34 -20.17
C GLN A 524 3.32 -22.32 -19.30
N ASP A 525 2.51 -22.80 -18.36
CA ASP A 525 1.57 -21.99 -17.58
C ASP A 525 2.11 -21.75 -16.17
N GLY A 526 2.15 -20.48 -15.78
CA GLY A 526 2.59 -20.04 -14.47
C GLY A 526 1.45 -19.44 -13.64
N LEU A 527 1.75 -19.19 -12.37
CA LEU A 527 0.89 -18.45 -11.45
C LEU A 527 1.44 -17.03 -11.26
N SER A 528 0.51 -16.09 -11.01
CA SER A 528 0.89 -14.73 -10.60
C SER A 528 1.70 -14.76 -9.31
N PRO A 529 2.62 -13.79 -9.11
CA PRO A 529 3.38 -13.66 -7.88
C PRO A 529 2.51 -13.63 -6.63
N SER A 530 3.02 -14.21 -5.54
CA SER A 530 2.37 -14.20 -4.25
C SER A 530 3.38 -13.88 -3.15
N ASP A 531 2.99 -12.99 -2.23
CA ASP A 531 3.69 -12.70 -0.98
C ASP A 531 2.87 -13.13 0.25
N GLY A 532 1.99 -14.12 0.06
CA GLY A 532 1.10 -14.67 1.09
C GLY A 532 -0.33 -14.14 1.08
N TYR A 533 -0.62 -13.18 0.21
CA TYR A 533 -1.97 -12.59 0.10
C TYR A 533 -2.70 -12.98 -1.19
N SER A 534 -2.03 -13.63 -2.13
CA SER A 534 -2.65 -14.06 -3.38
C SER A 534 -3.71 -15.12 -3.13
N ILE A 535 -4.85 -14.99 -3.78
CA ILE A 535 -5.99 -15.88 -3.64
C ILE A 535 -6.29 -16.47 -5.01
N VAL A 536 -6.24 -17.78 -5.12
CA VAL A 536 -6.48 -18.53 -6.37
C VAL A 536 -7.46 -19.68 -6.13
N GLY A 537 -8.03 -20.23 -7.20
CA GLY A 537 -8.92 -21.39 -7.14
C GLY A 537 -10.24 -21.12 -6.41
N GLN A 538 -10.75 -22.10 -5.66
CA GLN A 538 -12.05 -21.99 -4.97
C GLN A 538 -12.10 -20.87 -3.93
N ALA A 539 -11.00 -20.59 -3.25
CA ALA A 539 -10.89 -19.47 -2.31
C ALA A 539 -11.08 -18.11 -3.01
N GLN A 540 -10.66 -17.99 -4.26
CA GLN A 540 -10.88 -16.80 -5.08
C GLN A 540 -12.37 -16.59 -5.40
N GLU A 541 -13.09 -17.63 -5.70
CA GLU A 541 -14.54 -17.53 -5.97
C GLU A 541 -15.31 -17.02 -4.73
N ALA A 542 -14.94 -17.49 -3.53
CA ALA A 542 -15.53 -17.02 -2.28
C ALA A 542 -15.27 -15.53 -2.05
N VAL A 543 -14.01 -15.07 -2.18
CA VAL A 543 -13.65 -13.65 -2.05
C VAL A 543 -14.30 -12.80 -3.13
N GLN A 544 -14.39 -13.27 -4.36
CA GLN A 544 -15.11 -12.57 -5.43
C GLN A 544 -16.60 -12.42 -5.09
N GLY A 545 -17.22 -13.42 -4.48
CA GLY A 545 -18.60 -13.33 -3.97
C GLY A 545 -18.76 -12.22 -2.93
N VAL A 546 -17.83 -12.10 -1.98
CA VAL A 546 -17.80 -11.03 -0.98
C VAL A 546 -17.63 -9.66 -1.64
N ILE A 547 -16.70 -9.54 -2.59
CA ILE A 547 -16.46 -8.30 -3.35
C ILE A 547 -17.69 -7.89 -4.15
N GLN A 548 -18.32 -8.82 -4.88
CA GLN A 548 -19.51 -8.55 -5.67
C GLN A 548 -20.69 -8.10 -4.80
N GLY A 549 -20.88 -8.71 -3.62
CA GLY A 549 -21.86 -8.26 -2.65
C GLY A 549 -21.63 -6.82 -2.17
N ALA A 550 -20.38 -6.41 -1.99
CA ALA A 550 -20.02 -5.04 -1.63
C ALA A 550 -20.20 -4.07 -2.82
N VAL A 551 -19.85 -4.47 -4.05
CA VAL A 551 -20.05 -3.65 -5.27
C VAL A 551 -21.53 -3.30 -5.45
N GLN A 552 -22.44 -4.24 -5.24
CA GLN A 552 -23.89 -3.98 -5.35
C GLN A 552 -24.38 -2.94 -4.34
N GLN A 553 -23.79 -2.91 -3.13
CA GLN A 553 -24.15 -1.93 -2.11
C GLN A 553 -23.47 -0.57 -2.34
N PHE A 554 -22.38 -0.54 -3.10
CA PHE A 554 -21.65 0.69 -3.46
C PHE A 554 -22.25 1.39 -4.68
N ALA A 555 -23.04 0.67 -5.50
CA ALA A 555 -23.71 1.27 -6.64
C ALA A 555 -24.65 2.39 -6.14
N PRO A 556 -24.63 3.58 -6.77
CA PRO A 556 -25.61 4.60 -6.46
C PRO A 556 -27.01 4.05 -6.72
N ASP A 557 -27.95 4.34 -5.83
CA ASP A 557 -29.38 4.00 -6.05
C ASP A 557 -29.79 4.51 -7.43
N SER A 558 -30.14 3.58 -8.31
CA SER A 558 -30.52 3.82 -9.72
C SER A 558 -31.85 4.56 -9.84
#